data_8cd38263c27f824d721980053351d930
#
_entry.id   8cd38263c27f824d721980053351d930
#
_cell.length_a   1.000
_cell.length_b   1.000
_cell.length_c   1.000
_cell.angle_alpha   90.00
_cell.angle_beta   90.00
_cell.angle_gamma   90.00
#
_symmetry.space_group_name_H-M   'P 1'
#
loop_
_entity.id
_entity.type
_entity.pdbx_description
1 polymer ?
#
loop_
_entity_poly.entity_id
_entity_poly.type
_entity_poly.pdbx_seq_one_letter_code
_entity_poly.pdbx_strand_id
1 'polypeptide(L)'
;VGDFRRFATAQQFASYLGLVPGECSSGDKQQYTGITKAGNSHLRKLLVETAQVFGRSATKSGKSVALKERQAKCDSLTVAYADKANARLKKKYFKIAMRSKANIAKTAVAREMACFIWGMMTDNISCA
;
A
#
# COMPACT_ATOMS: atom_id res chain seq x y z
N VAL A 1 -12.24 -9.91 2.36
CA VAL A 1 -12.54 -8.69 3.14
C VAL A 1 -14.04 -8.46 3.29
N GLY A 2 -14.81 -8.74 2.25
CA GLY A 2 -16.24 -8.44 2.22
C GLY A 2 -16.48 -6.97 1.89
N ASP A 3 -16.96 -6.19 2.85
CA ASP A 3 -17.25 -4.78 2.63
C ASP A 3 -16.15 -3.89 3.20
N PHE A 4 -15.50 -3.11 2.34
CA PHE A 4 -14.47 -2.16 2.76
C PHE A 4 -15.01 -1.02 3.62
N ARG A 5 -16.30 -0.72 3.53
CA ARG A 5 -16.94 0.36 4.28
C ARG A 5 -17.06 0.09 5.77
N ARG A 6 -16.87 -1.16 6.20
CA ARG A 6 -16.81 -1.48 7.63
C ARG A 6 -15.61 -0.86 8.34
N PHE A 7 -14.62 -0.39 7.58
CA PHE A 7 -13.49 0.37 8.11
C PHE A 7 -13.75 1.86 7.87
N ALA A 8 -13.78 2.64 8.95
CA ALA A 8 -14.06 4.07 8.85
C ALA A 8 -12.90 4.86 8.23
N THR A 9 -11.67 4.36 8.36
CA THR A 9 -10.48 5.01 7.81
C THR A 9 -9.55 3.99 7.15
N ALA A 10 -8.67 4.49 6.27
CA ALA A 10 -7.64 3.66 5.65
C ALA A 10 -6.72 3.03 6.70
N GLN A 11 -6.43 3.74 7.77
CA GLN A 11 -5.58 3.23 8.85
C GLN A 11 -6.23 2.05 9.58
N GLN A 12 -7.54 2.07 9.75
CA GLN A 12 -8.25 0.93 10.33
C GLN A 12 -8.12 -0.31 9.46
N PHE A 13 -8.19 -0.16 8.14
CA PHE A 13 -7.96 -1.27 7.22
C PHE A 13 -6.53 -1.79 7.31
N ALA A 14 -5.54 -0.90 7.34
CA ALA A 14 -4.14 -1.29 7.51
C ALA A 14 -3.91 -2.01 8.84
N SER A 15 -4.57 -1.59 9.91
CA SER A 15 -4.51 -2.26 11.22
C SER A 15 -5.12 -3.66 11.17
N TYR A 16 -6.22 -3.82 10.47
CA TYR A 16 -6.85 -5.13 10.25
C TYR A 16 -5.89 -6.10 9.54
N LEU A 17 -5.05 -5.59 8.64
CA LEU A 17 -4.05 -6.40 7.94
C LEU A 17 -2.78 -6.64 8.77
N GLY A 18 -2.64 -5.96 9.91
CA GLY A 18 -1.45 -6.07 10.74
C GLY A 18 -0.22 -5.38 10.16
N LEU A 19 -0.41 -4.40 9.29
CA LEU A 19 0.67 -3.67 8.61
C LEU A 19 1.10 -2.39 9.33
N VAL A 20 0.51 -2.10 10.50
CA VAL A 20 0.89 -0.94 11.30
C VAL A 20 2.02 -1.32 12.26
N PRO A 21 2.93 -0.38 12.60
CA PRO A 21 3.97 -0.65 13.57
C PRO A 21 3.40 -0.97 14.93
N GLY A 22 3.98 -1.96 15.59
CA GLY A 22 3.72 -2.20 17.00
C GLY A 22 4.41 -1.13 17.83
N GLU A 23 3.89 -0.85 19.01
CA GLU A 23 4.46 0.12 19.92
C GLU A 23 4.74 -0.53 21.26
N CYS A 24 5.95 -0.33 21.77
CA CYS A 24 6.34 -0.75 23.10
C CYS A 24 6.77 0.51 23.86
N SER A 25 5.87 1.01 24.72
CA SER A 25 6.11 2.26 25.48
C SER A 25 6.34 1.93 26.94
N SER A 26 7.39 2.53 27.53
CA SER A 26 7.58 2.53 28.97
C SER A 26 7.96 3.94 29.42
N GLY A 27 7.12 4.56 30.22
CA GLY A 27 7.33 5.93 30.68
C GLY A 27 7.27 6.93 29.51
N ASP A 28 8.31 7.79 29.41
CA ASP A 28 8.36 8.82 28.38
C ASP A 28 8.97 8.36 27.05
N LYS A 29 9.33 7.08 26.94
CA LYS A 29 9.94 6.54 25.74
C LYS A 29 8.92 5.73 24.93
N GLN A 30 8.70 6.18 23.69
CA GLN A 30 7.96 5.42 22.69
C GLN A 30 8.94 4.66 21.80
N GLN A 31 8.83 3.35 21.78
CA GLN A 31 9.61 2.51 20.88
C GLN A 31 8.66 1.79 19.93
N TYR A 32 8.92 1.97 18.63
CA TYR A 32 8.18 1.23 17.62
C TYR A 32 8.91 -0.07 17.30
N THR A 33 8.21 -1.17 17.41
CA THR A 33 8.67 -2.48 16.97
C THR A 33 8.32 -2.66 15.49
N GLY A 34 8.56 -3.85 14.92
CA GLY A 34 8.07 -4.18 13.59
C GLY A 34 6.54 -4.13 13.51
N ILE A 35 5.99 -4.52 12.39
CA ILE A 35 4.53 -4.57 12.21
C ILE A 35 3.90 -5.55 13.20
N THR A 36 2.64 -5.29 13.58
CA THR A 36 1.95 -6.10 14.58
C THR A 36 1.67 -7.52 14.13
N LYS A 37 1.52 -7.74 12.81
CA LYS A 37 1.15 -9.02 12.21
C LYS A 37 -0.17 -9.60 12.73
N ALA A 38 -0.99 -8.77 13.36
CA ALA A 38 -2.34 -9.13 13.76
C ALA A 38 -3.27 -9.18 12.54
N GLY A 39 -4.42 -9.82 12.67
CA GLY A 39 -5.44 -9.82 11.64
C GLY A 39 -5.17 -10.80 10.49
N ASN A 40 -5.54 -10.45 9.28
CA ASN A 40 -5.56 -11.36 8.14
C ASN A 40 -4.17 -11.54 7.52
N SER A 41 -3.50 -12.63 7.89
CA SER A 41 -2.15 -12.93 7.42
C SER A 41 -2.10 -13.24 5.91
N HIS A 42 -3.17 -13.81 5.35
CA HIS A 42 -3.23 -14.14 3.93
C HIS A 42 -3.21 -12.88 3.06
N LEU A 43 -4.06 -11.92 3.38
CA LEU A 43 -4.11 -10.65 2.66
C LEU A 43 -2.82 -9.86 2.82
N ARG A 44 -2.26 -9.85 4.04
CA ARG A 44 -0.98 -9.18 4.30
C ARG A 44 0.13 -9.75 3.41
N LYS A 45 0.21 -11.08 3.32
CA LYS A 45 1.21 -11.75 2.47
C LYS A 45 1.06 -11.36 1.01
N LEU A 46 -0.17 -11.37 0.49
CA LEU A 46 -0.46 -10.98 -0.90
C LEU A 46 -0.04 -9.54 -1.19
N LEU A 47 -0.32 -8.62 -0.28
CA LEU A 47 0.05 -7.22 -0.45
C LEU A 47 1.57 -7.02 -0.43
N VAL A 48 2.27 -7.69 0.47
CA VAL A 48 3.73 -7.60 0.54
C VAL A 48 4.38 -8.19 -0.72
N GLU A 49 3.88 -9.31 -1.22
CA GLU A 49 4.36 -9.90 -2.47
C GLU A 49 4.11 -8.98 -3.66
N THR A 50 2.94 -8.35 -3.72
CA THR A 50 2.62 -7.37 -4.78
C THR A 50 3.54 -6.14 -4.70
N ALA A 51 3.87 -5.70 -3.50
CA ALA A 51 4.76 -4.55 -3.30
C ALA A 51 6.16 -4.76 -3.90
N GLN A 52 6.61 -6.00 -4.05
CA GLN A 52 7.91 -6.28 -4.68
C GLN A 52 7.98 -5.79 -6.13
N VAL A 53 6.85 -5.74 -6.82
CA VAL A 53 6.78 -5.32 -8.22
C VAL A 53 7.30 -3.89 -8.39
N PHE A 54 7.08 -3.03 -7.41
CA PHE A 54 7.54 -1.64 -7.47
C PHE A 54 9.06 -1.54 -7.50
N GLY A 55 9.77 -2.50 -6.91
CA GLY A 55 11.24 -2.54 -6.96
C GLY A 55 11.79 -3.03 -8.28
N ARG A 56 11.01 -3.80 -9.05
CA ARG A 56 11.44 -4.36 -10.34
C ARG A 56 11.23 -3.44 -11.52
N SER A 57 10.39 -2.44 -11.39
CA SER A 57 9.93 -1.62 -12.51
C SER A 57 10.82 -0.43 -12.83
N ALA A 58 12.03 -0.37 -12.28
CA ALA A 58 12.92 0.78 -12.42
C ALA A 58 13.35 1.07 -13.86
N THR A 59 13.36 0.05 -14.71
CA THR A 59 13.90 0.17 -16.07
C THR A 59 12.85 0.32 -17.17
N LYS A 60 11.58 0.16 -16.84
CA LYS A 60 10.51 0.29 -17.84
C LYS A 60 9.73 1.58 -17.64
N SER A 61 9.79 2.44 -18.62
CA SER A 61 8.93 3.63 -18.70
C SER A 61 7.66 3.28 -19.46
N GLY A 62 6.52 3.69 -18.94
CA GLY A 62 5.24 3.53 -19.59
C GLY A 62 4.46 2.29 -19.15
N LYS A 63 3.23 2.25 -19.59
CA LYS A 63 2.27 1.20 -19.25
C LYS A 63 2.38 0.03 -20.22
N SER A 64 2.22 -1.19 -19.71
CA SER A 64 2.11 -2.37 -20.56
C SER A 64 0.80 -2.35 -21.33
N VAL A 65 0.75 -3.11 -22.43
CA VAL A 65 -0.48 -3.24 -23.25
C VAL A 65 -1.63 -3.81 -22.41
N ALA A 66 -1.33 -4.83 -21.57
CA ALA A 66 -2.33 -5.42 -20.70
C ALA A 66 -2.91 -4.42 -19.68
N LEU A 67 -2.07 -3.54 -19.15
CA LEU A 67 -2.52 -2.51 -18.23
C LEU A 67 -3.41 -1.48 -18.94
N LYS A 68 -3.00 -1.04 -20.14
CA LYS A 68 -3.79 -0.09 -20.93
C LYS A 68 -5.17 -0.65 -21.27
N GLU A 69 -5.25 -1.94 -21.63
CA GLU A 69 -6.51 -2.60 -21.92
C GLU A 69 -7.42 -2.66 -20.70
N ARG A 70 -6.87 -2.98 -19.52
CA ARG A 70 -7.64 -2.99 -18.28
C ARG A 70 -8.13 -1.60 -17.90
N GLN A 71 -7.29 -0.58 -18.05
CA GLN A 71 -7.64 0.80 -17.70
C GLN A 71 -8.65 1.42 -18.68
N ALA A 72 -8.68 0.98 -19.93
CA ALA A 72 -9.64 1.46 -20.91
C ALA A 72 -11.09 1.18 -20.50
N LYS A 73 -11.32 0.17 -19.67
CA LYS A 73 -12.65 -0.21 -19.17
C LYS A 73 -13.01 0.50 -17.87
N CYS A 74 -12.11 1.31 -17.32
CA CYS A 74 -12.30 1.96 -16.04
C CYS A 74 -12.64 3.44 -16.21
N ASP A 75 -13.25 4.02 -15.18
CA ASP A 75 -13.52 5.44 -15.10
C ASP A 75 -12.21 6.24 -15.11
N SER A 76 -12.21 7.40 -15.77
CA SER A 76 -11.03 8.25 -15.87
C SER A 76 -10.51 8.74 -14.51
N LEU A 77 -11.39 9.01 -13.56
CA LEU A 77 -11.01 9.42 -12.20
C LEU A 77 -10.30 8.29 -11.48
N THR A 78 -10.81 7.07 -11.62
CA THR A 78 -10.20 5.88 -11.01
C THR A 78 -8.82 5.61 -11.61
N VAL A 79 -8.68 5.73 -12.94
CA VAL A 79 -7.39 5.56 -13.62
C VAL A 79 -6.38 6.60 -13.15
N ALA A 80 -6.78 7.86 -13.06
CA ALA A 80 -5.91 8.94 -12.59
C ALA A 80 -5.45 8.71 -11.16
N TYR A 81 -6.35 8.27 -10.30
CA TYR A 81 -6.03 7.92 -8.91
C TYR A 81 -5.02 6.77 -8.83
N ALA A 82 -5.25 5.70 -9.60
CA ALA A 82 -4.37 4.54 -9.62
C ALA A 82 -2.98 4.90 -10.16
N ASP A 83 -2.90 5.70 -11.21
CA ASP A 83 -1.62 6.13 -11.78
C ASP A 83 -0.82 6.97 -10.79
N LYS A 84 -1.49 7.88 -10.11
CA LYS A 84 -0.86 8.73 -9.08
C LYS A 84 -0.38 7.89 -7.90
N ALA A 85 -1.19 6.92 -7.47
CA ALA A 85 -0.82 6.01 -6.41
C ALA A 85 0.39 5.16 -6.79
N ASN A 86 0.42 4.61 -7.99
CA ASN A 86 1.54 3.80 -8.47
C ASN A 86 2.84 4.60 -8.52
N ALA A 87 2.80 5.84 -9.01
CA ALA A 87 3.96 6.71 -9.05
C ALA A 87 4.50 7.00 -7.63
N ARG A 88 3.61 7.28 -6.70
CA ARG A 88 3.96 7.54 -5.30
C ARG A 88 4.56 6.31 -4.62
N LEU A 89 3.95 5.14 -4.82
CA LEU A 89 4.42 3.89 -4.22
C LEU A 89 5.80 3.49 -4.74
N LYS A 90 6.04 3.65 -6.03
CA LYS A 90 7.34 3.38 -6.64
C LYS A 90 8.42 4.29 -6.06
N LYS A 91 8.13 5.58 -5.96
CA LYS A 91 9.05 6.57 -5.39
C LYS A 91 9.36 6.25 -3.93
N LYS A 92 8.33 5.88 -3.16
CA LYS A 92 8.48 5.50 -1.75
C LYS A 92 9.34 4.26 -1.59
N TYR A 93 9.12 3.24 -2.45
CA TYR A 93 9.90 2.01 -2.41
C TYR A 93 11.39 2.30 -2.54
N PHE A 94 11.78 3.03 -3.57
CA PHE A 94 13.19 3.34 -3.80
C PHE A 94 13.78 4.23 -2.70
N LYS A 95 13.04 5.20 -2.24
CA LYS A 95 13.48 6.07 -1.15
C LYS A 95 13.82 5.29 0.11
N ILE A 96 13.00 4.31 0.47
CA ILE A 96 13.23 3.49 1.66
C ILE A 96 14.32 2.46 1.41
N ALA A 97 14.33 1.80 0.24
CA ALA A 97 15.29 0.77 -0.10
C ALA A 97 16.73 1.32 -0.14
N MET A 98 16.91 2.57 -0.53
CA MET A 98 18.23 3.21 -0.59
C MET A 98 18.85 3.46 0.78
N ARG A 99 18.04 3.66 1.81
CA ARG A 99 18.53 3.98 3.16
C ARG A 99 18.29 2.87 4.17
N SER A 100 17.61 1.80 3.77
CA SER A 100 17.24 0.70 4.65
C SER A 100 17.17 -0.61 3.85
N LYS A 101 16.60 -1.65 4.44
CA LYS A 101 16.49 -2.96 3.80
C LYS A 101 15.28 -3.02 2.86
N ALA A 102 15.40 -3.83 1.80
CA ALA A 102 14.31 -4.05 0.84
C ALA A 102 13.04 -4.58 1.51
N ASN A 103 13.17 -5.44 2.52
CA ASN A 103 12.01 -5.98 3.24
C ASN A 103 11.23 -4.89 3.99
N ILE A 104 11.92 -3.88 4.52
CA ILE A 104 11.27 -2.74 5.16
C ILE A 104 10.53 -1.91 4.12
N ALA A 105 11.13 -1.70 2.95
CA ALA A 105 10.50 -1.00 1.85
C ALA A 105 9.22 -1.70 1.39
N LYS A 106 9.27 -3.02 1.21
CA LYS A 106 8.10 -3.83 0.81
C LYS A 106 6.94 -3.68 1.79
N THR A 107 7.22 -3.75 3.09
CA THR A 107 6.20 -3.65 4.12
C THR A 107 5.58 -2.25 4.17
N ALA A 108 6.40 -1.22 4.09
CA ALA A 108 5.91 0.17 4.08
C ALA A 108 5.06 0.47 2.84
N VAL A 109 5.47 -0.02 1.68
CA VAL A 109 4.72 0.13 0.43
C VAL A 109 3.42 -0.66 0.48
N ALA A 110 3.44 -1.88 1.04
CA ALA A 110 2.24 -2.69 1.20
C ALA A 110 1.18 -1.98 2.07
N ARG A 111 1.60 -1.35 3.15
CA ARG A 111 0.70 -0.57 4.02
C ARG A 111 0.07 0.59 3.27
N GLU A 112 0.86 1.36 2.54
CA GLU A 112 0.34 2.49 1.80
C GLU A 112 -0.55 2.06 0.63
N MET A 113 -0.18 0.97 -0.03
CA MET A 113 -1.01 0.35 -1.08
C MET A 113 -2.37 -0.05 -0.53
N ALA A 114 -2.42 -0.64 0.67
CA ALA A 114 -3.68 -0.98 1.33
C ALA A 114 -4.55 0.26 1.54
N CYS A 115 -3.95 1.39 1.93
CA CYS A 115 -4.68 2.65 2.10
C CYS A 115 -5.26 3.15 0.77
N PHE A 116 -4.52 3.06 -0.32
CA PHE A 116 -5.02 3.44 -1.64
C PHE A 116 -6.14 2.51 -2.11
N ILE A 117 -6.03 1.21 -1.87
CA ILE A 117 -7.08 0.24 -2.21
C ILE A 117 -8.36 0.58 -1.43
N TRP A 118 -8.25 0.85 -0.13
CA TRP A 118 -9.40 1.26 0.67
C TRP A 118 -10.06 2.53 0.11
N GLY A 119 -9.25 3.53 -0.24
CA GLY A 119 -9.76 4.77 -0.84
C GLY A 119 -10.52 4.53 -2.12
N MET A 120 -9.97 3.66 -2.99
CA MET A 120 -10.62 3.31 -4.27
C MET A 120 -11.93 2.55 -4.04
N MET A 121 -11.94 1.59 -3.13
CA MET A 121 -13.11 0.74 -2.88
C MET A 121 -14.24 1.45 -2.12
N THR A 122 -13.94 2.58 -1.47
CA THR A 122 -14.92 3.37 -0.72
C THR A 122 -15.23 4.72 -1.38
N ASP A 123 -14.80 4.93 -2.61
CA ASP A 123 -14.98 6.18 -3.38
C ASP A 123 -14.33 7.42 -2.73
N ASN A 124 -13.29 7.23 -1.92
CA ASN A 124 -12.53 8.32 -1.31
C ASN A 124 -11.31 8.71 -2.16
N ILE A 125 -11.49 8.77 -3.47
CA ILE A 125 -10.40 9.04 -4.41
C ILE A 125 -10.14 10.52 -4.64
N SER A 126 -11.08 11.37 -4.29
CA SER A 126 -10.95 12.82 -4.47
C SER A 126 -9.95 13.46 -3.53
N CYS A 127 -9.57 12.75 -2.47
CA CYS A 127 -8.65 13.26 -1.44
C CYS A 127 -7.19 12.85 -1.67
N ALA A 128 -6.91 12.19 -2.78
CA ALA A 128 -5.56 11.65 -3.05
C ALA A 128 -4.60 12.70 -3.63
#